data_4dbb6bfa7ac777bf323974f6a55b3d9f
#
_entry.id   4dbb6bfa7ac777bf323974f6a55b3d9f
#
_cell.length_a   1.000
_cell.length_b   1.000
_cell.length_c   1.000
_cell.angle_alpha   90.00
_cell.angle_beta   90.00
_cell.angle_gamma   90.00
#
_symmetry.space_group_name_H-M   'P 1'
#
loop_
_entity.id
_entity.type
_entity.pdbx_description
1 polymer ?
#
loop_
_entity_poly.entity_id
_entity_poly.type
_entity_poly.pdbx_seq_one_letter_code
_entity_poly.pdbx_strand_id
1 'polypeptide(L)'
;MKIFVIYESIDEPTGGGNQFLKMLKKQFAEQGVLGDTAEQSDILLFNSHHFLDKVYSYKKSFANKKFVHRIDGPMRLYNDLSDPRDQQVYFANENFADATIYQSQWSMDKNLEMGLELNKVNTVIQNCADDKIFFPKAGDKISEKNKIRIFSSSWSDHLKKGFNFYKYLDENLDFNSYDYFFAGRSPINFNNINNLGALDSKELSQELRLSDVFVTASQNDPCSNSLIEGISSGLICLALNSGGHPEIVQNKELLFNDETEFFEILKSINDHTKKTPIRKPNLVASEYIKFFKEILK
;
A
#
# COMPACT_ATOMS: atom_id res chain seq x y z
N MET A 1 -7.50 -22.75 -14.64
CA MET A 1 -8.07 -21.62 -13.86
C MET A 1 -7.73 -20.32 -14.54
N LYS A 2 -8.72 -19.48 -14.79
CA LYS A 2 -8.58 -18.12 -15.31
C LYS A 2 -9.17 -17.12 -14.29
N ILE A 3 -8.54 -15.96 -14.18
CA ILE A 3 -8.86 -14.91 -13.21
C ILE A 3 -9.21 -13.63 -13.96
N PHE A 4 -10.38 -13.09 -13.76
CA PHE A 4 -10.76 -11.78 -14.26
C PHE A 4 -10.77 -10.77 -13.11
N VAL A 5 -10.05 -9.66 -13.27
CA VAL A 5 -10.00 -8.58 -12.28
C VAL A 5 -11.00 -7.51 -12.67
N ILE A 6 -12.06 -7.36 -11.87
CA ILE A 6 -13.09 -6.33 -12.07
C ILE A 6 -12.52 -4.98 -11.61
N TYR A 7 -11.63 -4.44 -12.40
CA TYR A 7 -11.00 -3.14 -12.13
C TYR A 7 -10.50 -2.51 -13.42
N GLU A 8 -10.93 -1.29 -13.69
CA GLU A 8 -10.43 -0.50 -14.82
C GLU A 8 -9.20 0.27 -14.36
N SER A 9 -8.07 -0.05 -14.94
CA SER A 9 -6.81 0.63 -14.65
C SER A 9 -6.79 2.02 -15.29
N ILE A 10 -6.35 3.02 -14.54
CA ILE A 10 -6.14 4.38 -15.02
C ILE A 10 -4.64 4.53 -15.31
N ASP A 11 -4.29 5.06 -16.49
CA ASP A 11 -2.88 5.22 -16.89
C ASP A 11 -2.22 6.48 -16.36
N GLU A 12 -3.01 7.45 -15.93
CA GLU A 12 -2.52 8.66 -15.28
C GLU A 12 -1.92 8.36 -13.89
N PRO A 13 -1.09 9.24 -13.33
CA PRO A 13 -0.63 9.15 -11.96
C PRO A 13 -1.82 9.03 -10.99
N THR A 14 -1.89 7.92 -10.27
CA THR A 14 -2.99 7.59 -9.37
C THR A 14 -2.48 6.92 -8.10
N GLY A 15 -3.35 6.79 -7.09
CA GLY A 15 -2.99 6.17 -5.82
C GLY A 15 -2.48 4.72 -5.94
N GLY A 16 -1.71 4.30 -4.95
CA GLY A 16 -0.99 3.02 -4.94
C GLY A 16 -1.86 1.77 -5.12
N GLY A 17 -3.15 1.82 -4.77
CA GLY A 17 -4.09 0.71 -5.03
C GLY A 17 -4.24 0.38 -6.52
N ASN A 18 -4.32 1.40 -7.39
CA ASN A 18 -4.36 1.21 -8.84
C ASN A 18 -3.06 0.61 -9.37
N GLN A 19 -1.90 1.07 -8.89
CA GLN A 19 -0.60 0.56 -9.30
C GLN A 19 -0.42 -0.91 -8.88
N PHE A 20 -0.84 -1.27 -7.66
CA PHE A 20 -0.82 -2.66 -7.20
C PHE A 20 -1.68 -3.58 -8.09
N LEU A 21 -2.92 -3.19 -8.40
CA LEU A 21 -3.81 -4.01 -9.24
C LEU A 21 -3.31 -4.11 -10.69
N LYS A 22 -2.68 -3.06 -11.24
CA LYS A 22 -1.99 -3.12 -12.54
C LYS A 22 -0.87 -4.16 -12.52
N MET A 23 -0.01 -4.09 -11.52
CA MET A 23 1.09 -5.04 -11.33
C MET A 23 0.55 -6.47 -11.17
N LEU A 24 -0.49 -6.68 -10.36
CA LEU A 24 -1.08 -7.99 -10.12
C LEU A 24 -1.67 -8.59 -11.42
N LYS A 25 -2.40 -7.79 -12.23
CA LYS A 25 -2.89 -8.22 -13.55
C LYS A 25 -1.76 -8.64 -14.47
N LYS A 26 -0.66 -7.87 -14.50
CA LYS A 26 0.54 -8.19 -15.29
C LYS A 26 1.14 -9.54 -14.85
N GLN A 27 1.25 -9.78 -13.53
CA GLN A 27 1.74 -11.04 -13.00
C GLN A 27 0.82 -12.22 -13.32
N PHE A 28 -0.49 -12.04 -13.27
CA PHE A 28 -1.45 -13.06 -13.71
C PHE A 28 -1.31 -13.37 -15.21
N ALA A 29 -1.03 -12.37 -16.04
CA ALA A 29 -0.77 -12.56 -17.46
C ALA A 29 0.55 -13.33 -17.69
N GLU A 30 1.64 -12.94 -17.02
CA GLU A 30 2.95 -13.59 -17.10
C GLU A 30 2.87 -15.07 -16.63
N GLN A 31 1.99 -15.38 -15.66
CA GLN A 31 1.76 -16.76 -15.17
C GLN A 31 0.67 -17.50 -15.98
N GLY A 32 0.14 -16.91 -17.04
CA GLY A 32 -0.83 -17.55 -17.95
C GLY A 32 -2.22 -17.77 -17.37
N VAL A 33 -2.56 -17.09 -16.26
CA VAL A 33 -3.85 -17.26 -15.56
C VAL A 33 -4.80 -16.06 -15.71
N LEU A 34 -4.39 -14.93 -16.30
CA LEU A 34 -5.29 -13.82 -16.57
C LEU A 34 -6.36 -14.24 -17.57
N GLY A 35 -7.61 -13.91 -17.27
CA GLY A 35 -8.76 -14.08 -18.17
C GLY A 35 -9.11 -12.78 -18.86
N ASP A 36 -9.47 -12.85 -20.15
CA ASP A 36 -9.81 -11.69 -20.96
C ASP A 36 -11.22 -11.17 -20.64
N THR A 37 -12.13 -12.07 -20.25
CA THR A 37 -13.52 -11.72 -19.92
C THR A 37 -13.99 -12.43 -18.64
N ALA A 38 -14.99 -11.85 -17.98
CA ALA A 38 -15.64 -12.47 -16.84
C ALA A 38 -16.29 -13.83 -17.21
N GLU A 39 -16.85 -13.94 -18.40
CA GLU A 39 -17.49 -15.17 -18.86
C GLU A 39 -16.52 -16.35 -18.96
N GLN A 40 -15.31 -16.12 -19.46
CA GLN A 40 -14.28 -17.15 -19.67
C GLN A 40 -13.43 -17.44 -18.42
N SER A 41 -13.70 -16.75 -17.32
CA SER A 41 -12.90 -16.87 -16.09
C SER A 41 -13.61 -17.69 -15.02
N ASP A 42 -12.84 -18.36 -14.17
CA ASP A 42 -13.31 -19.16 -13.05
C ASP A 42 -13.49 -18.30 -11.80
N ILE A 43 -12.57 -17.33 -11.64
CA ILE A 43 -12.50 -16.39 -10.50
C ILE A 43 -12.73 -14.97 -11.02
N LEU A 44 -13.58 -14.22 -10.33
CA LEU A 44 -13.80 -12.79 -10.50
C LEU A 44 -13.31 -12.07 -9.25
N LEU A 45 -12.16 -11.38 -9.36
CA LEU A 45 -11.56 -10.60 -8.28
C LEU A 45 -12.04 -9.16 -8.35
N PHE A 46 -12.64 -8.65 -7.27
CA PHE A 46 -13.04 -7.25 -7.14
C PHE A 46 -12.43 -6.59 -5.91
N ASN A 47 -12.34 -5.26 -5.90
CA ASN A 47 -11.59 -4.51 -4.90
C ASN A 47 -12.45 -3.47 -4.19
N SER A 48 -12.55 -3.60 -2.87
CA SER A 48 -13.19 -2.62 -1.97
C SER A 48 -14.56 -2.17 -2.50
N HIS A 49 -14.84 -0.88 -2.56
CA HIS A 49 -16.09 -0.28 -3.06
C HIS A 49 -16.09 0.01 -4.57
N HIS A 50 -15.03 -0.38 -5.29
CA HIS A 50 -14.87 -0.04 -6.70
C HIS A 50 -15.70 -0.95 -7.61
N PHE A 51 -16.39 -0.37 -8.59
CA PHE A 51 -17.13 -1.07 -9.64
C PHE A 51 -18.20 -2.07 -9.13
N LEU A 52 -18.85 -1.78 -8.00
CA LEU A 52 -19.84 -2.67 -7.38
C LEU A 52 -21.07 -2.90 -8.27
N ASP A 53 -21.43 -1.96 -9.13
CA ASP A 53 -22.46 -2.10 -10.18
C ASP A 53 -22.10 -3.23 -11.15
N LYS A 54 -20.84 -3.30 -11.60
CA LYS A 54 -20.34 -4.40 -12.45
C LYS A 54 -20.30 -5.73 -11.68
N VAL A 55 -19.86 -5.72 -10.41
CA VAL A 55 -19.87 -6.91 -9.56
C VAL A 55 -21.28 -7.48 -9.45
N TYR A 56 -22.28 -6.63 -9.17
CA TYR A 56 -23.69 -7.03 -9.11
C TYR A 56 -24.20 -7.61 -10.43
N SER A 57 -23.89 -6.94 -11.55
CA SER A 57 -24.27 -7.43 -12.89
C SER A 57 -23.65 -8.79 -13.20
N TYR A 58 -22.36 -8.96 -12.91
CA TYR A 58 -21.66 -10.23 -13.14
C TYR A 58 -22.15 -11.34 -12.20
N LYS A 59 -22.48 -11.05 -10.93
CA LYS A 59 -23.05 -12.06 -10.02
C LYS A 59 -24.40 -12.59 -10.52
N LYS A 60 -25.22 -11.73 -11.12
CA LYS A 60 -26.47 -12.16 -11.78
C LYS A 60 -26.23 -13.03 -13.02
N SER A 61 -25.26 -12.64 -13.85
CA SER A 61 -25.00 -13.32 -15.13
C SER A 61 -24.19 -14.61 -14.96
N PHE A 62 -23.36 -14.69 -13.94
CA PHE A 62 -22.36 -15.77 -13.75
C PHE A 62 -22.40 -16.31 -12.31
N ALA A 63 -23.58 -16.72 -11.85
CA ALA A 63 -23.80 -17.19 -10.47
C ALA A 63 -22.94 -18.42 -10.07
N ASN A 64 -22.47 -19.20 -11.04
CA ASN A 64 -21.59 -20.36 -10.83
C ASN A 64 -20.09 -20.01 -10.74
N LYS A 65 -19.71 -18.78 -11.00
CA LYS A 65 -18.33 -18.31 -10.84
C LYS A 65 -18.03 -17.97 -9.39
N LYS A 66 -16.75 -18.03 -9.01
CA LYS A 66 -16.30 -17.63 -7.69
C LYS A 66 -15.92 -16.15 -7.66
N PHE A 67 -16.54 -15.41 -6.76
CA PHE A 67 -16.26 -13.99 -6.54
C PHE A 67 -15.36 -13.82 -5.33
N VAL A 68 -14.23 -13.20 -5.50
CA VAL A 68 -13.27 -12.93 -4.42
C VAL A 68 -13.16 -11.44 -4.19
N HIS A 69 -13.41 -11.00 -2.96
CA HIS A 69 -13.36 -9.61 -2.56
C HIS A 69 -12.02 -9.28 -1.90
N ARG A 70 -11.26 -8.37 -2.48
CA ARG A 70 -10.09 -7.78 -1.84
C ARG A 70 -10.51 -6.51 -1.11
N ILE A 71 -10.34 -6.46 0.21
CA ILE A 71 -10.82 -5.38 1.08
C ILE A 71 -9.64 -4.51 1.55
N ASP A 72 -9.84 -3.18 1.50
CA ASP A 72 -8.99 -2.18 2.12
C ASP A 72 -9.30 -2.06 3.64
N GLY A 73 -8.70 -1.13 4.36
CA GLY A 73 -9.10 -0.80 5.73
C GLY A 73 -10.41 0.00 5.77
N PRO A 74 -11.08 0.06 6.94
CA PRO A 74 -12.32 0.81 7.07
C PRO A 74 -12.13 2.30 6.75
N MET A 75 -12.94 2.83 5.85
CA MET A 75 -12.90 4.23 5.42
C MET A 75 -13.29 5.19 6.56
N ARG A 76 -14.15 4.74 7.47
CA ARG A 76 -14.55 5.49 8.67
C ARG A 76 -13.36 5.81 9.58
N LEU A 77 -12.34 4.95 9.65
CA LEU A 77 -11.14 5.22 10.43
C LEU A 77 -10.23 6.24 9.73
N TYR A 78 -10.28 6.30 8.41
CA TYR A 78 -9.49 7.22 7.61
C TYR A 78 -10.16 8.58 7.43
N ASN A 79 -11.44 8.61 7.08
CA ASN A 79 -12.21 9.85 6.88
C ASN A 79 -12.95 10.27 8.16
N ASP A 80 -14.21 9.89 8.27
CA ASP A 80 -15.05 10.11 9.45
C ASP A 80 -16.08 8.97 9.59
N LEU A 81 -16.73 8.91 10.77
CA LEU A 81 -17.65 7.82 11.12
C LEU A 81 -18.91 7.77 10.23
N SER A 82 -19.22 8.80 9.46
CA SER A 82 -20.36 8.86 8.57
C SER A 82 -20.07 8.35 7.15
N ASP A 83 -18.82 7.98 6.84
CA ASP A 83 -18.43 7.52 5.51
C ASP A 83 -19.24 6.26 5.11
N PRO A 84 -20.07 6.32 4.03
CA PRO A 84 -20.96 5.23 3.68
C PRO A 84 -20.26 4.06 2.97
N ARG A 85 -19.01 4.22 2.56
CA ARG A 85 -18.29 3.21 1.75
C ARG A 85 -18.10 1.90 2.48
N ASP A 86 -17.90 1.93 3.81
CA ASP A 86 -17.75 0.70 4.58
C ASP A 86 -19.02 -0.14 4.53
N GLN A 87 -20.21 0.48 4.61
CA GLN A 87 -21.48 -0.24 4.46
C GLN A 87 -21.61 -0.89 3.08
N GLN A 88 -21.18 -0.19 2.02
CA GLN A 88 -21.18 -0.74 0.66
C GLN A 88 -20.21 -1.93 0.52
N VAL A 89 -19.02 -1.81 1.10
CA VAL A 89 -18.00 -2.88 1.12
C VAL A 89 -18.54 -4.09 1.88
N TYR A 90 -19.13 -3.90 3.06
CA TYR A 90 -19.64 -4.99 3.90
C TYR A 90 -20.80 -5.70 3.21
N PHE A 91 -21.79 -4.93 2.70
CA PHE A 91 -22.88 -5.49 1.91
C PHE A 91 -22.38 -6.30 0.71
N ALA A 92 -21.40 -5.77 -0.04
CA ALA A 92 -20.86 -6.47 -1.21
C ALA A 92 -20.09 -7.74 -0.82
N ASN A 93 -19.37 -7.70 0.29
CA ASN A 93 -18.64 -8.87 0.81
C ASN A 93 -19.63 -9.99 1.22
N GLU A 94 -20.60 -9.65 2.04
CA GLU A 94 -21.57 -10.61 2.60
C GLU A 94 -22.47 -11.25 1.54
N ASN A 95 -22.87 -10.46 0.53
CA ASN A 95 -23.85 -10.91 -0.46
C ASN A 95 -23.24 -11.47 -1.76
N PHE A 96 -22.02 -11.06 -2.10
CA PHE A 96 -21.42 -11.42 -3.40
C PHE A 96 -20.14 -12.24 -3.28
N ALA A 97 -19.37 -12.11 -2.21
CA ALA A 97 -18.06 -12.76 -2.11
C ALA A 97 -18.19 -14.23 -1.64
N ASP A 98 -17.55 -15.13 -2.37
CA ASP A 98 -17.33 -16.51 -1.95
C ASP A 98 -16.09 -16.60 -1.03
N ALA A 99 -15.17 -15.62 -1.11
CA ALA A 99 -13.96 -15.52 -0.28
C ALA A 99 -13.48 -14.07 -0.17
N THR A 100 -12.68 -13.79 0.88
CA THR A 100 -12.16 -12.45 1.18
C THR A 100 -10.65 -12.44 1.31
N ILE A 101 -10.00 -11.43 0.72
CA ILE A 101 -8.56 -11.16 0.87
C ILE A 101 -8.40 -9.80 1.57
N TYR A 102 -7.74 -9.79 2.71
CA TYR A 102 -7.34 -8.58 3.43
C TYR A 102 -5.89 -8.20 3.11
N GLN A 103 -5.56 -6.92 3.20
CA GLN A 103 -4.22 -6.42 2.87
C GLN A 103 -3.23 -6.50 4.05
N SER A 104 -3.74 -6.65 5.27
CA SER A 104 -2.98 -6.84 6.51
C SER A 104 -3.87 -7.49 7.55
N GLN A 105 -3.28 -8.05 8.61
CA GLN A 105 -4.04 -8.51 9.77
C GLN A 105 -4.79 -7.35 10.43
N TRP A 106 -4.13 -6.18 10.54
CA TRP A 106 -4.77 -4.96 11.03
C TRP A 106 -6.03 -4.60 10.22
N SER A 107 -5.96 -4.70 8.87
CA SER A 107 -7.12 -4.44 8.03
C SER A 107 -8.27 -5.42 8.30
N MET A 108 -7.96 -6.71 8.46
CA MET A 108 -8.94 -7.73 8.82
C MET A 108 -9.61 -7.39 10.17
N ASP A 109 -8.79 -7.22 11.21
CA ASP A 109 -9.27 -7.00 12.58
C ASP A 109 -10.15 -5.74 12.66
N LYS A 110 -9.72 -4.64 12.02
CA LYS A 110 -10.49 -3.38 12.05
C LYS A 110 -11.79 -3.44 11.26
N ASN A 111 -11.85 -4.14 10.13
CA ASN A 111 -13.12 -4.35 9.43
C ASN A 111 -14.10 -5.19 10.28
N LEU A 112 -13.62 -6.23 10.97
CA LEU A 112 -14.45 -7.03 11.87
C LEU A 112 -14.94 -6.23 13.08
N GLU A 113 -14.07 -5.43 13.71
CA GLU A 113 -14.44 -4.52 14.80
C GLU A 113 -15.50 -3.49 14.37
N MET A 114 -15.48 -3.07 13.10
CA MET A 114 -16.42 -2.10 12.52
C MET A 114 -17.71 -2.74 11.99
N GLY A 115 -17.88 -4.06 12.12
CA GLY A 115 -19.12 -4.77 11.86
C GLY A 115 -19.16 -5.59 10.56
N LEU A 116 -18.01 -5.81 9.90
CA LEU A 116 -17.95 -6.79 8.81
C LEU A 116 -18.09 -8.21 9.37
N GLU A 117 -18.97 -9.02 8.80
CA GLU A 117 -19.01 -10.44 9.10
C GLU A 117 -17.84 -11.20 8.47
N LEU A 118 -17.18 -12.05 9.25
CA LEU A 118 -16.05 -12.83 8.77
C LEU A 118 -16.50 -13.88 7.74
N ASN A 119 -16.06 -13.74 6.50
CA ASN A 119 -16.21 -14.80 5.52
C ASN A 119 -15.41 -16.04 5.94
N LYS A 120 -16.03 -17.23 5.87
CA LYS A 120 -15.39 -18.50 6.28
C LYS A 120 -14.12 -18.81 5.48
N VAL A 121 -14.08 -18.39 4.22
CA VAL A 121 -12.91 -18.53 3.35
C VAL A 121 -12.24 -17.16 3.22
N ASN A 122 -11.17 -16.97 3.94
CA ASN A 122 -10.44 -15.68 3.94
C ASN A 122 -8.93 -15.89 4.10
N THR A 123 -8.19 -14.86 3.75
CA THR A 123 -6.72 -14.82 3.91
C THR A 123 -6.22 -13.39 3.98
N VAL A 124 -4.98 -13.22 4.45
CA VAL A 124 -4.25 -11.95 4.40
C VAL A 124 -3.14 -12.06 3.35
N ILE A 125 -3.15 -11.17 2.36
CA ILE A 125 -2.09 -11.07 1.36
C ILE A 125 -1.70 -9.60 1.23
N GLN A 126 -0.54 -9.23 1.75
CA GLN A 126 0.00 -7.88 1.67
C GLN A 126 0.39 -7.52 0.23
N ASN A 127 0.34 -6.22 -0.07
CA ASN A 127 0.79 -5.68 -1.34
C ASN A 127 2.31 -5.85 -1.55
N CYS A 128 2.73 -5.62 -2.78
CA CYS A 128 4.11 -5.40 -3.17
C CYS A 128 4.18 -4.32 -4.26
N ALA A 129 5.35 -3.73 -4.48
CA ALA A 129 5.59 -2.82 -5.59
C ALA A 129 6.03 -3.58 -6.85
N ASP A 130 5.88 -2.97 -8.04
CA ASP A 130 6.44 -3.51 -9.29
C ASP A 130 7.97 -3.43 -9.24
N ASP A 131 8.65 -4.58 -9.16
CA ASP A 131 10.12 -4.67 -9.02
C ASP A 131 10.88 -4.30 -10.31
N LYS A 132 10.18 -4.06 -11.42
CA LYS A 132 10.75 -3.46 -12.63
C LYS A 132 10.79 -1.93 -12.57
N ILE A 133 10.07 -1.33 -11.63
CA ILE A 133 10.02 0.11 -11.38
C ILE A 133 10.79 0.43 -10.09
N PHE A 134 10.41 -0.22 -8.99
CA PHE A 134 10.98 0.02 -7.65
C PHE A 134 11.98 -1.08 -7.30
N PHE A 135 13.26 -0.73 -7.34
CA PHE A 135 14.37 -1.64 -7.04
C PHE A 135 15.52 -0.88 -6.38
N PRO A 136 16.34 -1.55 -5.55
CA PRO A 136 17.44 -0.90 -4.86
C PRO A 136 18.51 -0.37 -5.83
N LYS A 137 19.08 0.80 -5.51
CA LYS A 137 20.32 1.26 -6.13
C LYS A 137 21.47 0.39 -5.62
N ALA A 138 22.42 0.07 -6.48
CA ALA A 138 23.69 -0.53 -6.08
C ALA A 138 24.63 0.55 -5.49
N GLY A 139 25.26 0.30 -4.38
CA GLY A 139 26.34 1.13 -3.85
C GLY A 139 26.02 1.89 -2.54
N ASP A 140 26.57 3.00 -2.36
CA ASP A 140 26.74 3.98 -1.29
C ASP A 140 26.20 3.64 0.11
N LYS A 141 27.08 3.63 1.09
CA LYS A 141 26.71 3.60 2.51
C LYS A 141 26.27 4.99 2.95
N ILE A 142 25.22 5.07 3.79
CA ILE A 142 24.72 6.33 4.37
C ILE A 142 25.86 7.05 5.13
N SER A 143 26.70 6.30 5.84
CA SER A 143 27.81 6.82 6.63
C SER A 143 28.91 7.58 5.83
N GLU A 144 28.91 7.47 4.52
CA GLU A 144 29.89 8.12 3.64
C GLU A 144 29.38 9.46 3.08
N LYS A 145 28.15 9.88 3.42
CA LYS A 145 27.51 11.09 2.90
C LYS A 145 27.64 12.27 3.86
N ASN A 146 27.78 13.47 3.30
CA ASN A 146 27.76 14.72 4.06
C ASN A 146 26.38 15.04 4.64
N LYS A 147 25.31 14.66 3.92
CA LYS A 147 23.92 14.81 4.36
C LYS A 147 23.11 13.55 4.04
N ILE A 148 22.21 13.19 4.94
CA ILE A 148 21.26 12.11 4.75
C ILE A 148 20.04 12.66 4.00
N ARG A 149 19.66 12.02 2.89
CA ARG A 149 18.49 12.39 2.11
C ARG A 149 17.27 11.62 2.56
N ILE A 150 16.31 12.34 3.14
CA ILE A 150 15.01 11.83 3.59
C ILE A 150 13.98 12.04 2.48
N PHE A 151 13.07 11.09 2.34
CA PHE A 151 11.97 11.16 1.37
C PHE A 151 10.66 10.72 1.97
N SER A 152 9.58 11.40 1.59
CA SER A 152 8.20 10.98 1.85
C SER A 152 7.35 11.15 0.60
N SER A 153 6.29 10.36 0.50
CA SER A 153 5.34 10.55 -0.59
C SER A 153 3.90 10.27 -0.16
N SER A 154 2.96 11.04 -0.70
CA SER A 154 1.53 10.80 -0.54
C SER A 154 0.75 11.25 -1.77
N TRP A 155 -0.08 10.35 -2.32
CA TRP A 155 -1.01 10.75 -3.38
C TRP A 155 -2.20 11.55 -2.83
N SER A 156 -2.64 11.26 -1.59
CA SER A 156 -3.75 11.95 -0.93
C SER A 156 -3.24 13.12 -0.09
N ASP A 157 -3.97 14.22 -0.12
CA ASP A 157 -3.77 15.43 0.70
C ASP A 157 -4.50 15.37 2.05
N HIS A 158 -5.06 14.21 2.42
CA HIS A 158 -5.76 14.04 3.68
C HIS A 158 -4.79 14.16 4.87
N LEU A 159 -5.17 14.91 5.92
CA LEU A 159 -4.31 15.19 7.08
C LEU A 159 -3.77 13.93 7.78
N LYS A 160 -4.56 12.84 7.82
CA LYS A 160 -4.12 11.54 8.38
C LYS A 160 -3.00 10.87 7.58
N LYS A 161 -2.57 11.42 6.42
CA LYS A 161 -1.35 10.99 5.73
C LYS A 161 -0.06 11.48 6.40
N GLY A 162 -0.17 12.08 7.59
CA GLY A 162 0.97 12.48 8.42
C GLY A 162 1.39 13.94 8.26
N PHE A 163 0.55 14.80 7.66
CA PHE A 163 0.95 16.17 7.36
C PHE A 163 1.24 17.04 8.59
N ASN A 164 0.62 16.75 9.75
CA ASN A 164 0.98 17.41 11.01
C ASN A 164 2.41 17.06 11.43
N PHE A 165 2.81 15.80 11.27
CA PHE A 165 4.16 15.33 11.54
C PHE A 165 5.16 15.91 10.54
N TYR A 166 4.86 15.93 9.24
CA TYR A 166 5.74 16.53 8.23
C TYR A 166 5.91 18.04 8.45
N LYS A 167 4.84 18.74 8.88
CA LYS A 167 4.94 20.14 9.27
C LYS A 167 5.88 20.33 10.46
N TYR A 168 5.78 19.49 11.47
CA TYR A 168 6.68 19.50 12.61
C TYR A 168 8.15 19.28 12.19
N LEU A 169 8.40 18.34 11.27
CA LEU A 169 9.76 18.12 10.74
C LEU A 169 10.25 19.29 9.89
N ASP A 170 9.38 19.93 9.12
CA ASP A 170 9.71 21.15 8.35
C ASP A 170 10.23 22.30 9.24
N GLU A 171 9.73 22.36 10.47
CA GLU A 171 10.09 23.40 11.45
C GLU A 171 11.27 23.02 12.36
N ASN A 172 11.52 21.73 12.61
CA ASN A 172 12.40 21.26 13.69
C ASN A 172 13.56 20.34 13.24
N LEU A 173 13.58 19.89 11.97
CA LEU A 173 14.69 19.07 11.46
C LEU A 173 15.94 19.92 11.25
N ASP A 174 17.12 19.36 11.55
CA ASP A 174 18.41 20.00 11.24
C ASP A 174 18.74 19.89 9.75
N PHE A 175 18.36 20.87 8.97
CA PHE A 175 18.61 20.93 7.52
C PHE A 175 20.09 21.16 7.15
N ASN A 176 20.99 21.29 8.11
CA ASN A 176 22.45 21.23 7.85
C ASN A 176 22.90 19.78 7.68
N SER A 177 22.28 18.85 8.40
CA SER A 177 22.60 17.41 8.40
C SER A 177 21.69 16.59 7.49
N TYR A 178 20.50 17.09 7.17
CA TYR A 178 19.47 16.37 6.41
C TYR A 178 18.96 17.20 5.23
N ASP A 179 18.73 16.53 4.10
CA ASP A 179 17.94 17.06 2.99
C ASP A 179 16.62 16.31 2.94
N TYR A 180 15.49 17.01 2.97
CA TYR A 180 14.18 16.38 2.97
C TYR A 180 13.37 16.74 1.71
N PHE A 181 12.83 15.69 1.06
CA PHE A 181 12.03 15.79 -0.15
C PHE A 181 10.66 15.14 0.06
N PHE A 182 9.63 15.77 -0.46
CA PHE A 182 8.27 15.25 -0.46
C PHE A 182 7.75 15.18 -1.90
N ALA A 183 7.09 14.08 -2.27
CA ALA A 183 6.40 13.94 -3.55
C ALA A 183 4.91 13.64 -3.36
N GLY A 184 4.08 14.30 -4.16
CA GLY A 184 2.64 14.10 -4.17
C GLY A 184 1.84 15.35 -3.86
N ARG A 185 0.63 15.16 -3.39
CA ARG A 185 -0.28 16.25 -3.00
C ARG A 185 -0.07 16.60 -1.53
N SER A 186 -0.02 17.89 -1.24
CA SER A 186 0.12 18.39 0.13
C SER A 186 -0.95 19.45 0.41
N PRO A 187 -1.68 19.34 1.55
CA PRO A 187 -2.62 20.38 1.99
C PRO A 187 -1.91 21.54 2.68
N ILE A 188 -0.59 21.43 2.91
CA ILE A 188 0.24 22.44 3.58
C ILE A 188 1.39 22.87 2.69
N ASN A 189 1.88 24.09 2.91
CA ASN A 189 3.11 24.57 2.32
C ASN A 189 4.27 24.22 3.24
N PHE A 190 5.35 23.72 2.67
CA PHE A 190 6.62 23.51 3.35
C PHE A 190 7.55 24.71 3.14
N ASN A 191 8.36 25.03 4.15
CA ASN A 191 9.35 26.11 4.09
C ASN A 191 10.74 25.55 3.79
N ASN A 192 11.07 24.40 4.34
CA ASN A 192 12.40 23.77 4.30
C ASN A 192 12.36 22.41 3.57
N ILE A 193 11.26 21.68 3.63
CA ILE A 193 11.06 20.44 2.88
C ILE A 193 10.85 20.77 1.40
N ASN A 194 11.64 20.16 0.53
CA ASN A 194 11.51 20.34 -0.92
C ASN A 194 10.30 19.55 -1.47
N ASN A 195 9.22 20.25 -1.81
CA ASN A 195 8.04 19.65 -2.41
C ASN A 195 8.20 19.52 -3.92
N LEU A 196 8.28 18.30 -4.43
CA LEU A 196 8.44 17.98 -5.85
C LEU A 196 7.11 17.92 -6.62
N GLY A 197 5.97 18.04 -5.91
CA GLY A 197 4.66 17.84 -6.52
C GLY A 197 4.37 16.38 -6.88
N ALA A 198 3.35 16.18 -7.72
CA ALA A 198 2.95 14.84 -8.16
C ALA A 198 3.96 14.30 -9.18
N LEU A 199 4.49 13.11 -8.92
CA LEU A 199 5.42 12.37 -9.78
C LEU A 199 4.74 11.12 -10.34
N ASP A 200 5.11 10.71 -11.55
CA ASP A 200 4.76 9.38 -12.03
C ASP A 200 5.61 8.29 -11.33
N SER A 201 5.25 7.03 -11.52
CA SER A 201 5.93 5.92 -10.82
C SER A 201 7.43 5.79 -11.19
N LYS A 202 7.84 6.21 -12.38
CA LYS A 202 9.26 6.16 -12.81
C LYS A 202 10.04 7.30 -12.18
N GLU A 203 9.49 8.51 -12.20
CA GLU A 203 10.06 9.70 -11.55
C GLU A 203 10.16 9.47 -10.05
N LEU A 204 9.10 8.98 -9.40
CA LEU A 204 9.10 8.63 -7.98
C LEU A 204 10.18 7.60 -7.65
N SER A 205 10.32 6.57 -8.47
CA SER A 205 11.35 5.55 -8.31
C SER A 205 12.77 6.11 -8.45
N GLN A 206 12.99 7.11 -9.32
CA GLN A 206 14.29 7.79 -9.44
C GLN A 206 14.62 8.56 -8.18
N GLU A 207 13.66 9.32 -7.65
CA GLU A 207 13.83 10.09 -6.42
C GLU A 207 14.06 9.18 -5.19
N LEU A 208 13.33 8.08 -5.08
CA LEU A 208 13.56 7.08 -4.04
C LEU A 208 14.99 6.51 -4.10
N ARG A 209 15.49 6.15 -5.29
CA ARG A 209 16.88 5.65 -5.43
C ARG A 209 17.95 6.68 -5.10
N LEU A 210 17.66 7.97 -5.17
CA LEU A 210 18.56 9.04 -4.74
C LEU A 210 18.55 9.23 -3.22
N SER A 211 17.55 8.69 -2.53
CA SER A 211 17.30 8.89 -1.11
C SER A 211 17.91 7.76 -0.26
N ASP A 212 18.04 8.01 1.03
CA ASP A 212 18.63 7.10 2.01
C ASP A 212 17.58 6.55 2.96
N VAL A 213 16.67 7.42 3.38
CA VAL A 213 15.63 7.13 4.37
C VAL A 213 14.27 7.49 3.77
N PHE A 214 13.30 6.59 3.91
CA PHE A 214 11.90 6.88 3.64
C PHE A 214 11.16 7.06 4.96
N VAL A 215 10.30 8.08 5.05
CA VAL A 215 9.49 8.36 6.24
C VAL A 215 8.02 8.36 5.90
N THR A 216 7.20 7.65 6.67
CA THR A 216 5.74 7.78 6.62
C THR A 216 5.15 7.92 8.02
N ALA A 217 4.31 8.94 8.20
CA ALA A 217 3.51 9.16 9.40
C ALA A 217 2.00 8.98 9.14
N SER A 218 1.64 8.23 8.11
CA SER A 218 0.25 7.92 7.77
C SER A 218 -0.43 7.15 8.91
N GLN A 219 -1.65 7.55 9.25
CA GLN A 219 -2.46 6.93 10.31
C GLN A 219 -3.51 6.02 9.71
N ASN A 220 -3.74 4.87 10.34
CA ASN A 220 -4.77 3.90 9.96
C ASN A 220 -4.67 3.45 8.48
N ASP A 221 -3.47 3.45 7.92
CA ASP A 221 -3.24 2.94 6.56
C ASP A 221 -3.20 1.40 6.60
N PRO A 222 -4.10 0.71 5.90
CA PRO A 222 -4.18 -0.75 5.97
C PRO A 222 -2.97 -1.45 5.37
N CYS A 223 -2.38 -0.85 4.32
CA CYS A 223 -1.21 -1.38 3.63
C CYS A 223 -0.58 -0.28 2.78
N SER A 224 0.30 0.50 3.37
CA SER A 224 0.90 1.68 2.76
C SER A 224 1.75 1.31 1.54
N ASN A 225 1.23 1.61 0.33
CA ASN A 225 1.97 1.35 -0.90
C ASN A 225 3.23 2.23 -1.00
N SER A 226 3.19 3.48 -0.53
CA SER A 226 4.36 4.36 -0.53
C SER A 226 5.49 3.80 0.36
N LEU A 227 5.15 3.23 1.52
CA LEU A 227 6.11 2.54 2.38
C LEU A 227 6.72 1.30 1.68
N ILE A 228 5.88 0.51 1.01
CA ILE A 228 6.31 -0.66 0.23
C ILE A 228 7.23 -0.25 -0.93
N GLU A 229 6.94 0.86 -1.61
CA GLU A 229 7.78 1.43 -2.68
C GLU A 229 9.14 1.88 -2.15
N GLY A 230 9.17 2.53 -0.96
CA GLY A 230 10.40 2.89 -0.26
C GLY A 230 11.26 1.66 0.09
N ILE A 231 10.65 0.63 0.69
CA ILE A 231 11.31 -0.65 1.01
C ILE A 231 11.84 -1.32 -0.27
N SER A 232 11.02 -1.37 -1.32
CA SER A 232 11.38 -1.99 -2.59
C SER A 232 12.53 -1.27 -3.29
N SER A 233 12.66 0.04 -3.06
CA SER A 233 13.77 0.86 -3.54
C SER A 233 15.04 0.72 -2.67
N GLY A 234 14.98 -0.06 -1.58
CA GLY A 234 16.12 -0.38 -0.73
C GLY A 234 16.44 0.66 0.33
N LEU A 235 15.52 1.58 0.64
CA LEU A 235 15.69 2.59 1.68
C LEU A 235 15.55 1.98 3.08
N ILE A 236 16.13 2.64 4.09
CA ILE A 236 15.73 2.43 5.48
C ILE A 236 14.40 3.17 5.66
N CYS A 237 13.34 2.46 6.07
CA CYS A 237 12.01 3.02 6.15
C CYS A 237 11.58 3.20 7.61
N LEU A 238 11.41 4.45 8.02
CA LEU A 238 10.84 4.82 9.32
C LEU A 238 9.33 5.02 9.17
N ALA A 239 8.55 4.35 9.97
CA ALA A 239 7.11 4.43 9.87
C ALA A 239 6.45 4.68 11.23
N LEU A 240 5.40 5.51 11.24
CA LEU A 240 4.54 5.64 12.41
C LEU A 240 3.97 4.26 12.78
N ASN A 241 4.00 3.91 14.05
CA ASN A 241 3.42 2.66 14.58
C ASN A 241 1.89 2.71 14.53
N SER A 242 1.35 2.65 13.33
CA SER A 242 -0.09 2.79 13.05
C SER A 242 -0.52 1.95 11.86
N GLY A 243 -1.76 1.48 11.87
CA GLY A 243 -2.29 0.71 10.76
C GLY A 243 -1.53 -0.60 10.52
N GLY A 244 -1.33 -0.94 9.25
CA GLY A 244 -0.55 -2.09 8.82
C GLY A 244 0.96 -1.86 8.75
N HIS A 245 1.48 -0.68 9.15
CA HIS A 245 2.91 -0.39 9.08
C HIS A 245 3.79 -1.40 9.82
N PRO A 246 3.45 -1.83 11.08
CA PRO A 246 4.23 -2.84 11.79
C PRO A 246 4.38 -4.16 11.04
N GLU A 247 3.33 -4.57 10.32
CA GLU A 247 3.35 -5.81 9.54
C GLU A 247 4.21 -5.67 8.28
N ILE A 248 4.31 -4.45 7.71
CA ILE A 248 5.11 -4.16 6.52
C ILE A 248 6.58 -4.02 6.90
N VAL A 249 6.90 -3.22 7.93
CA VAL A 249 8.28 -2.92 8.35
C VAL A 249 8.97 -4.13 8.97
N GLN A 250 8.23 -4.96 9.75
CA GLN A 250 8.73 -6.17 10.43
C GLN A 250 9.96 -5.94 11.34
N ASN A 251 10.31 -4.69 11.62
CA ASN A 251 11.37 -4.29 12.52
C ASN A 251 10.87 -3.17 13.44
N LYS A 252 10.70 -3.50 14.72
CA LYS A 252 10.16 -2.54 15.71
C LYS A 252 11.07 -1.35 15.94
N GLU A 253 12.38 -1.49 15.71
CA GLU A 253 13.36 -0.42 15.87
C GLU A 253 13.22 0.70 14.82
N LEU A 254 12.47 0.46 13.75
CA LEU A 254 12.18 1.42 12.69
C LEU A 254 10.74 1.99 12.78
N LEU A 255 10.03 1.70 13.88
CA LEU A 255 8.71 2.23 14.16
C LEU A 255 8.81 3.30 15.24
N PHE A 256 8.14 4.43 15.03
CA PHE A 256 8.05 5.51 16.00
C PHE A 256 6.59 5.77 16.40
N ASN A 257 6.35 6.24 17.61
CA ASN A 257 5.04 6.61 18.12
C ASN A 257 4.83 8.12 18.15
N ASP A 258 5.94 8.88 18.28
CA ASP A 258 5.94 10.35 18.35
C ASP A 258 7.23 10.94 17.75
N GLU A 259 7.34 12.25 17.78
CA GLU A 259 8.47 13.00 17.23
C GLU A 259 9.77 12.73 17.98
N THR A 260 9.69 12.48 19.28
CA THR A 260 10.88 12.20 20.12
C THR A 260 11.53 10.88 19.70
N GLU A 261 10.73 9.80 19.65
CA GLU A 261 11.20 8.49 19.20
C GLU A 261 11.71 8.54 17.75
N PHE A 262 11.03 9.30 16.88
CA PHE A 262 11.50 9.49 15.50
C PHE A 262 12.93 10.07 15.47
N PHE A 263 13.21 11.13 16.22
CA PHE A 263 14.54 11.73 16.23
C PHE A 263 15.59 10.83 16.88
N GLU A 264 15.23 10.02 17.87
CA GLU A 264 16.15 9.02 18.45
C GLU A 264 16.55 7.98 17.41
N ILE A 265 15.58 7.43 16.66
CA ILE A 265 15.85 6.48 15.59
C ILE A 265 16.68 7.14 14.47
N LEU A 266 16.32 8.35 14.06
CA LEU A 266 17.02 9.07 12.99
C LEU A 266 18.48 9.35 13.34
N LYS A 267 18.80 9.68 14.60
CA LYS A 267 20.17 9.88 15.07
C LYS A 267 21.02 8.61 14.99
N SER A 268 20.41 7.45 15.21
CA SER A 268 21.06 6.14 15.15
C SER A 268 20.91 5.46 13.78
N ILE A 269 20.48 6.18 12.75
CA ILE A 269 20.09 5.58 11.45
C ILE A 269 21.24 4.81 10.78
N ASN A 270 22.50 5.22 11.02
CA ASN A 270 23.68 4.55 10.50
C ASN A 270 23.93 3.17 11.11
N ASP A 271 23.37 2.89 12.29
CA ASP A 271 23.50 1.63 13.02
C ASP A 271 22.47 0.60 12.52
N HIS A 272 21.45 1.06 11.82
CA HIS A 272 20.38 0.20 11.27
C HIS A 272 20.82 -0.46 9.97
N THR A 273 21.43 -1.63 10.07
CA THR A 273 21.86 -2.43 8.90
C THR A 273 20.79 -3.37 8.38
N LYS A 274 19.79 -3.73 9.20
CA LYS A 274 18.72 -4.64 8.82
C LYS A 274 17.63 -3.91 8.04
N LYS A 275 17.59 -4.16 6.74
CA LYS A 275 16.51 -3.68 5.87
C LYS A 275 15.33 -4.66 5.90
N THR A 276 14.13 -4.13 5.78
CA THR A 276 12.90 -4.92 5.62
C THR A 276 13.00 -5.80 4.37
N PRO A 277 12.61 -7.09 4.45
CA PRO A 277 12.59 -7.97 3.27
C PRO A 277 11.66 -7.46 2.18
N ILE A 278 12.15 -7.46 0.93
CA ILE A 278 11.37 -7.03 -0.23
C ILE A 278 10.47 -8.16 -0.69
N ARG A 279 9.16 -7.94 -0.72
CA ARG A 279 8.19 -8.89 -1.30
C ARG A 279 8.22 -8.80 -2.82
N LYS A 280 8.38 -9.94 -3.48
CA LYS A 280 8.45 -10.02 -4.94
C LYS A 280 7.07 -10.18 -5.58
N PRO A 281 6.77 -9.46 -6.69
CA PRO A 281 5.48 -9.51 -7.38
C PRO A 281 5.03 -10.92 -7.77
N ASN A 282 5.94 -11.74 -8.30
CA ASN A 282 5.63 -13.10 -8.71
C ASN A 282 5.24 -14.01 -7.53
N LEU A 283 5.84 -13.80 -6.34
CA LEU A 283 5.48 -14.54 -5.13
C LEU A 283 4.12 -14.12 -4.62
N VAL A 284 3.84 -12.81 -4.57
CA VAL A 284 2.52 -12.30 -4.18
C VAL A 284 1.43 -12.80 -5.13
N ALA A 285 1.65 -12.76 -6.45
CA ALA A 285 0.70 -13.33 -7.41
C ALA A 285 0.51 -14.85 -7.20
N SER A 286 1.57 -15.57 -6.84
CA SER A 286 1.47 -17.00 -6.52
C SER A 286 0.67 -17.29 -5.25
N GLU A 287 0.72 -16.41 -4.23
CA GLU A 287 -0.15 -16.48 -3.04
C GLU A 287 -1.63 -16.34 -3.43
N TYR A 288 -1.97 -15.36 -4.27
CA TYR A 288 -3.32 -15.21 -4.83
C TYR A 288 -3.77 -16.46 -5.59
N ILE A 289 -2.93 -16.97 -6.50
CA ILE A 289 -3.23 -18.15 -7.31
C ILE A 289 -3.43 -19.41 -6.44
N LYS A 290 -2.61 -19.57 -5.41
CA LYS A 290 -2.75 -20.67 -4.45
C LYS A 290 -4.10 -20.58 -3.74
N PHE A 291 -4.44 -19.42 -3.20
CA PHE A 291 -5.72 -19.21 -2.51
C PHE A 291 -6.92 -19.44 -3.46
N PHE A 292 -6.86 -18.95 -4.70
CA PHE A 292 -7.92 -19.18 -5.68
C PHE A 292 -8.10 -20.66 -6.03
N LYS A 293 -7.01 -21.44 -6.11
CA LYS A 293 -7.10 -22.88 -6.31
C LYS A 293 -7.76 -23.62 -5.13
N GLU A 294 -7.62 -23.11 -3.92
CA GLU A 294 -8.28 -23.65 -2.72
C GLU A 294 -9.79 -23.39 -2.75
N ILE A 295 -10.22 -22.23 -3.23
CA ILE A 295 -11.64 -21.87 -3.37
C ILE A 295 -12.36 -22.69 -4.44
N LEU A 296 -11.65 -23.17 -5.46
CA LEU A 296 -12.22 -23.94 -6.57
C LEU A 296 -12.34 -25.47 -6.28
N LYS A 297 -11.78 -25.95 -5.17
CA LYS A 297 -11.94 -27.33 -4.72
C LYS A 297 -13.28 -27.56 -4.03
#